data_f7a12aa29d1ef7b14f16ba1938024431
#
_entry.id   f7a12aa29d1ef7b14f16ba1938024431
#
_cell.length_a   1.000
_cell.length_b   1.000
_cell.length_c   1.000
_cell.angle_alpha   90.00
_cell.angle_beta   90.00
_cell.angle_gamma   90.00
#
_symmetry.space_group_name_H-M   'P 1'
#
loop_
_entity.id
_entity.type
_entity.pdbx_description
1 polymer ?
#
loop_
_entity_poly.entity_id
_entity_poly.type
_entity_poly.pdbx_seq_one_letter_code
_entity_poly.pdbx_strand_id
1 'polypeptide(L)'
;MPRSLSLSALRHLSAAIALVLAAALAAPGAARATFSIVAYDSLTQEVGVAVQSKYFSVGYAVPWALAGAGAVATQANVNVSLGPRAIALLKSGMPAAEVMRALAAIDSSFAGRQIGIVDARGGSATYTGPRAMDWAGGETGPGYACQGNILAGPAVVADMAKAFRETKGELAERMIAALEAAQKAGGDKRGQQSAAILIARPSRTNPEYNERYVELHVEDHKTPIKELRRVWEIFQGFHLAGAHLNYAAAFEAEGRKDLADAERQRVGETLQRALARGEKDPSVLNGLAWACASNDIFLPQAVQAAQRAVDADPRNVDILDTLAEAHFRSGNAVKAIEVESRAVTIDGGKSQYLKDQLTRFRGGK
;
A
#
# COMPACT_ATOMS: atom_id res chain seq x y z
N MET A 1 -2.47 34.04 -60.37
CA MET A 1 -2.22 35.20 -59.51
C MET A 1 -2.65 34.79 -58.07
N PRO A 2 -1.76 34.74 -57.10
CA PRO A 2 -2.17 34.41 -55.68
C PRO A 2 -2.87 35.65 -55.11
N ARG A 3 -4.06 35.45 -54.54
CA ARG A 3 -4.79 36.49 -53.80
C ARG A 3 -4.06 36.81 -52.51
N SER A 4 -3.54 38.03 -52.36
CA SER A 4 -3.00 38.54 -51.10
C SER A 4 -4.10 38.72 -50.09
N LEU A 5 -3.97 38.09 -48.93
CA LEU A 5 -4.85 38.33 -47.78
C LEU A 5 -4.73 39.79 -47.34
N SER A 6 -5.86 40.46 -47.12
CA SER A 6 -5.87 41.84 -46.69
C SER A 6 -5.33 41.99 -45.26
N LEU A 7 -4.69 43.13 -44.98
CA LEU A 7 -4.14 43.44 -43.63
C LEU A 7 -5.21 43.36 -42.52
N SER A 8 -6.48 43.59 -42.87
CA SER A 8 -7.60 43.42 -41.93
C SER A 8 -7.85 41.94 -41.56
N ALA A 9 -7.76 41.02 -42.55
CA ALA A 9 -7.92 39.60 -42.33
C ALA A 9 -6.80 39.02 -41.44
N LEU A 10 -5.56 39.49 -41.60
CA LEU A 10 -4.43 39.12 -40.76
C LEU A 10 -4.60 39.62 -39.31
N ARG A 11 -5.14 40.83 -39.09
CA ARG A 11 -5.41 41.36 -37.74
C ARG A 11 -6.52 40.60 -37.05
N HIS A 12 -7.59 40.19 -37.73
CA HIS A 12 -8.65 39.37 -37.14
C HIS A 12 -8.17 37.95 -36.83
N LEU A 13 -7.31 37.37 -37.66
CA LEU A 13 -6.71 36.06 -37.40
C LEU A 13 -5.78 36.10 -36.18
N SER A 14 -4.95 37.15 -36.05
CA SER A 14 -4.06 37.32 -34.88
C SER A 14 -4.85 37.54 -33.57
N ALA A 15 -5.95 38.32 -33.62
CA ALA A 15 -6.82 38.53 -32.46
C ALA A 15 -7.56 37.25 -32.06
N ALA A 16 -8.02 36.46 -33.02
CA ALA A 16 -8.66 35.17 -32.77
C ALA A 16 -7.69 34.16 -32.17
N ILE A 17 -6.46 34.08 -32.65
CA ILE A 17 -5.41 33.22 -32.11
C ILE A 17 -5.02 33.65 -30.68
N ALA A 18 -4.90 34.97 -30.44
CA ALA A 18 -4.61 35.48 -29.08
C ALA A 18 -5.76 35.21 -28.10
N LEU A 19 -7.02 35.27 -28.55
CA LEU A 19 -8.19 34.94 -27.73
C LEU A 19 -8.27 33.44 -27.41
N VAL A 20 -7.94 32.57 -28.35
CA VAL A 20 -7.88 31.10 -28.16
C VAL A 20 -6.73 30.73 -27.24
N LEU A 21 -5.55 31.36 -27.38
CA LEU A 21 -4.44 31.16 -26.46
C LEU A 21 -4.74 31.68 -25.04
N ALA A 22 -5.41 32.82 -24.91
CA ALA A 22 -5.84 33.37 -23.62
C ALA A 22 -6.91 32.49 -22.97
N ALA A 23 -7.84 31.92 -23.72
CA ALA A 23 -8.82 30.97 -23.22
C ALA A 23 -8.19 29.63 -22.84
N ALA A 24 -7.16 29.15 -23.53
CA ALA A 24 -6.40 27.95 -23.17
C ALA A 24 -5.55 28.13 -21.91
N LEU A 25 -5.04 29.36 -21.68
CA LEU A 25 -4.31 29.72 -20.46
C LEU A 25 -5.24 30.00 -19.26
N ALA A 26 -6.51 30.35 -19.53
CA ALA A 26 -7.54 30.57 -18.52
C ALA A 26 -8.37 29.33 -18.19
N ALA A 27 -8.10 28.16 -18.82
CA ALA A 27 -8.73 26.93 -18.42
C ALA A 27 -8.39 26.67 -16.95
N PRO A 28 -9.36 26.66 -16.02
CA PRO A 28 -9.08 26.32 -14.64
C PRO A 28 -8.43 24.94 -14.67
N GLY A 29 -7.21 24.87 -14.13
CA GLY A 29 -6.50 23.60 -14.05
C GLY A 29 -7.48 22.55 -13.52
N ALA A 30 -7.64 21.45 -14.24
CA ALA A 30 -8.70 20.46 -13.97
C ALA A 30 -8.77 20.19 -12.46
N ALA A 31 -9.89 20.58 -11.85
CA ALA A 31 -10.10 20.46 -10.42
C ALA A 31 -9.88 19.01 -10.01
N ARG A 32 -8.96 18.78 -9.07
CA ARG A 32 -8.45 17.47 -8.68
C ARG A 32 -9.13 17.03 -7.39
N ALA A 33 -10.24 16.28 -7.49
CA ALA A 33 -10.83 15.65 -6.33
C ALA A 33 -9.96 14.48 -5.86
N THR A 34 -9.88 14.33 -4.56
CA THR A 34 -9.02 13.32 -3.94
C THR A 34 -9.54 13.07 -2.53
N PHE A 35 -9.50 11.82 -2.08
CA PHE A 35 -9.61 11.53 -0.65
C PHE A 35 -8.45 10.64 -0.21
N SER A 36 -7.98 10.87 1.00
CA SER A 36 -6.82 10.18 1.56
C SER A 36 -6.92 10.05 3.08
N ILE A 37 -6.15 9.12 3.60
CA ILE A 37 -5.90 8.93 5.02
C ILE A 37 -4.39 8.90 5.26
N VAL A 38 -3.94 9.57 6.31
CA VAL A 38 -2.62 9.37 6.92
C VAL A 38 -2.82 8.68 8.25
N ALA A 39 -1.96 7.71 8.59
CA ALA A 39 -2.12 6.98 9.84
C ALA A 39 -0.79 6.52 10.45
N TYR A 40 -0.81 6.28 11.76
CA TYR A 40 0.26 5.73 12.59
C TYR A 40 -0.26 4.53 13.37
N ASP A 41 0.53 3.48 13.44
CA ASP A 41 0.30 2.32 14.30
C ASP A 41 1.34 2.27 15.42
N SER A 42 0.88 2.40 16.66
CA SER A 42 1.77 2.46 17.83
C SER A 42 2.42 1.13 18.17
N LEU A 43 1.86 0.00 17.75
CA LEU A 43 2.41 -1.32 18.03
C LEU A 43 3.59 -1.64 17.11
N THR A 44 3.45 -1.31 15.83
CA THR A 44 4.45 -1.60 14.79
C THR A 44 5.35 -0.41 14.49
N GLN A 45 4.96 0.78 14.95
CA GLN A 45 5.57 2.07 14.62
C GLN A 45 5.49 2.41 13.11
N GLU A 46 4.57 1.79 12.42
CA GLU A 46 4.28 2.08 11.02
C GLU A 46 3.62 3.44 10.88
N VAL A 47 4.01 4.18 9.83
CA VAL A 47 3.37 5.42 9.40
C VAL A 47 3.04 5.29 7.92
N GLY A 48 1.86 5.77 7.50
CA GLY A 48 1.49 5.58 6.10
C GLY A 48 0.46 6.57 5.57
N VAL A 49 0.29 6.51 4.25
CA VAL A 49 -0.70 7.24 3.48
C VAL A 49 -1.40 6.29 2.53
N ALA A 50 -2.74 6.34 2.49
CA ALA A 50 -3.51 5.73 1.41
C ALA A 50 -4.39 6.79 0.74
N VAL A 51 -4.53 6.73 -0.59
CA VAL A 51 -5.18 7.76 -1.39
C VAL A 51 -5.88 7.19 -2.61
N GLN A 52 -7.00 7.81 -3.00
CA GLN A 52 -7.68 7.61 -4.28
C GLN A 52 -8.02 8.96 -4.91
N SER A 53 -7.99 9.02 -6.24
CA SER A 53 -8.34 10.23 -7.00
C SER A 53 -8.85 9.92 -8.40
N LYS A 54 -9.68 10.82 -8.95
CA LYS A 54 -9.89 10.95 -10.39
C LYS A 54 -8.76 11.80 -10.99
N TYR A 55 -7.55 11.31 -10.84
CA TYR A 55 -6.30 11.90 -11.33
C TYR A 55 -5.35 10.76 -11.69
N PHE A 56 -4.63 10.91 -12.80
CA PHE A 56 -3.63 9.93 -13.21
C PHE A 56 -2.45 9.90 -12.21
N SER A 57 -2.04 8.71 -11.78
CA SER A 57 -0.84 8.51 -10.95
C SER A 57 -0.83 9.34 -9.66
N VAL A 58 -1.92 9.25 -8.87
CA VAL A 58 -2.05 10.01 -7.60
C VAL A 58 -0.93 9.68 -6.60
N GLY A 59 -0.38 8.47 -6.68
CA GLY A 59 0.73 8.01 -5.83
C GLY A 59 2.01 8.82 -6.01
N TYR A 60 2.23 9.43 -7.18
CA TYR A 60 3.37 10.31 -7.42
C TYR A 60 3.30 11.64 -6.63
N ALA A 61 2.10 12.16 -6.38
CA ALA A 61 1.93 13.53 -5.90
C ALA A 61 1.52 13.63 -4.43
N VAL A 62 0.72 12.69 -3.92
CA VAL A 62 0.04 12.84 -2.63
C VAL A 62 0.78 12.23 -1.45
N PRO A 63 1.24 10.96 -1.48
CA PRO A 63 1.76 10.27 -0.31
C PRO A 63 3.24 10.56 -0.06
N TRP A 64 3.55 10.81 1.22
CA TRP A 64 4.91 10.96 1.76
C TRP A 64 4.96 10.30 3.14
N ALA A 65 5.92 9.42 3.37
CA ALA A 65 6.11 8.76 4.65
C ALA A 65 7.60 8.50 4.91
N LEU A 66 7.99 8.59 6.18
CA LEU A 66 9.33 8.25 6.65
C LEU A 66 9.20 7.60 8.02
N ALA A 67 9.78 6.41 8.18
CA ALA A 67 9.80 5.69 9.43
C ALA A 67 10.43 6.53 10.55
N GLY A 68 9.87 6.45 11.75
CA GLY A 68 10.31 7.25 12.90
C GLY A 68 10.02 8.76 12.82
N ALA A 69 9.48 9.26 11.69
CA ALA A 69 9.12 10.67 11.52
C ALA A 69 7.60 10.87 11.43
N GLY A 70 6.95 10.30 10.43
CA GLY A 70 5.52 10.43 10.22
C GLY A 70 5.11 10.30 8.77
N ALA A 71 3.85 10.64 8.47
CA ALA A 71 3.28 10.58 7.12
C ALA A 71 2.46 11.82 6.78
N VAL A 72 2.46 12.17 5.49
CA VAL A 72 1.85 13.40 4.95
C VAL A 72 1.12 13.09 3.66
N ALA A 73 -0.12 13.54 3.54
CA ALA A 73 -0.86 13.61 2.30
C ALA A 73 -1.02 15.07 1.87
N THR A 74 -0.52 15.45 0.69
CA THR A 74 -0.68 16.80 0.12
C THR A 74 -1.53 16.74 -1.15
N GLN A 75 -2.67 17.44 -1.16
CA GLN A 75 -3.68 17.32 -2.22
C GLN A 75 -4.45 18.63 -2.46
N ALA A 76 -5.53 18.60 -3.25
CA ALA A 76 -6.27 19.72 -3.83
C ALA A 76 -5.42 20.47 -4.86
N ASN A 77 -5.18 21.76 -4.73
CA ASN A 77 -4.16 22.43 -5.55
C ASN A 77 -2.77 21.99 -5.05
N VAL A 78 -2.38 20.77 -5.44
CA VAL A 78 -1.20 20.10 -4.91
C VAL A 78 0.08 20.92 -5.10
N ASN A 79 0.87 21.02 -4.03
CA ASN A 79 2.26 21.46 -4.09
C ASN A 79 3.12 20.34 -3.53
N VAL A 80 3.70 19.55 -4.43
CA VAL A 80 4.50 18.37 -4.06
C VAL A 80 5.70 18.71 -3.17
N SER A 81 6.21 19.95 -3.21
CA SER A 81 7.34 20.37 -2.37
C SER A 81 6.99 20.45 -0.88
N LEU A 82 5.69 20.51 -0.52
CA LEU A 82 5.25 20.51 0.89
C LEU A 82 5.44 19.14 1.55
N GLY A 83 5.36 18.06 0.79
CA GLY A 83 5.59 16.70 1.30
C GLY A 83 6.98 16.53 1.92
N PRO A 84 8.08 16.64 1.16
CA PRO A 84 9.44 16.49 1.72
C PRO A 84 9.77 17.53 2.79
N ARG A 85 9.23 18.76 2.71
CA ARG A 85 9.41 19.77 3.77
C ARG A 85 8.73 19.36 5.07
N ALA A 86 7.49 18.86 4.99
CA ALA A 86 6.80 18.32 6.15
C ALA A 86 7.54 17.15 6.79
N ILE A 87 8.00 16.19 5.96
CA ILE A 87 8.79 15.04 6.43
C ILE A 87 10.08 15.50 7.14
N ALA A 88 10.78 16.51 6.62
CA ALA A 88 11.99 17.06 7.26
C ALA A 88 11.67 17.65 8.64
N LEU A 89 10.56 18.38 8.77
CA LEU A 89 10.11 18.95 10.06
C LEU A 89 9.67 17.84 11.03
N LEU A 90 8.93 16.85 10.58
CA LEU A 90 8.55 15.69 11.39
C LEU A 90 9.79 14.91 11.88
N LYS A 91 10.79 14.71 11.02
CA LYS A 91 12.08 14.07 11.37
C LYS A 91 12.83 14.83 12.45
N SER A 92 12.72 16.16 12.51
CA SER A 92 13.28 16.97 13.60
C SER A 92 12.53 16.84 14.93
N GLY A 93 11.43 16.07 14.99
CA GLY A 93 10.61 15.86 16.17
C GLY A 93 9.49 16.89 16.33
N MET A 94 9.23 17.74 15.32
CA MET A 94 8.14 18.72 15.37
C MET A 94 6.78 18.02 15.33
N PRO A 95 5.83 18.33 16.25
CA PRO A 95 4.49 17.75 16.25
C PRO A 95 3.69 18.07 14.98
N ALA A 96 2.79 17.17 14.54
CA ALA A 96 1.99 17.31 13.34
C ALA A 96 1.27 18.66 13.21
N ALA A 97 0.69 19.17 14.32
CA ALA A 97 -0.01 20.47 14.35
C ALA A 97 0.95 21.65 14.15
N GLU A 98 2.19 21.57 14.61
CA GLU A 98 3.21 22.61 14.40
C GLU A 98 3.76 22.59 12.98
N VAL A 99 3.99 21.40 12.43
CA VAL A 99 4.35 21.22 11.02
C VAL A 99 3.27 21.88 10.13
N MET A 100 2.00 21.66 10.41
CA MET A 100 0.90 22.29 9.65
C MET A 100 1.00 23.81 9.68
N ARG A 101 1.28 24.42 10.84
CA ARG A 101 1.47 25.88 10.98
C ARG A 101 2.69 26.38 10.22
N ALA A 102 3.80 25.63 10.28
CA ALA A 102 5.02 25.98 9.56
C ALA A 102 4.82 25.95 8.05
N LEU A 103 4.12 24.95 7.53
CA LEU A 103 3.78 24.88 6.10
C LEU A 103 2.88 26.04 5.65
N ALA A 104 1.91 26.42 6.49
CA ALA A 104 1.03 27.56 6.21
C ALA A 104 1.80 28.88 6.13
N ALA A 105 2.84 29.04 6.92
CA ALA A 105 3.66 30.26 6.95
C ALA A 105 4.55 30.43 5.69
N ILE A 106 4.92 29.34 5.03
CA ILE A 106 5.86 29.36 3.88
C ILE A 106 5.18 29.25 2.51
N ASP A 107 3.89 28.89 2.45
CA ASP A 107 3.16 28.75 1.18
C ASP A 107 2.08 29.82 1.04
N SER A 108 2.35 30.86 0.24
CA SER A 108 1.42 31.96 -0.05
C SER A 108 0.08 31.49 -0.67
N SER A 109 0.05 30.29 -1.25
CA SER A 109 -1.14 29.67 -1.84
C SER A 109 -1.84 28.67 -0.92
N PHE A 110 -1.50 28.66 0.38
CA PHE A 110 -1.98 27.66 1.34
C PHE A 110 -3.51 27.56 1.43
N ALA A 111 -4.22 28.67 1.23
CA ALA A 111 -5.69 28.69 1.16
C ALA A 111 -6.32 27.77 0.10
N GLY A 112 -5.54 27.31 -0.89
CA GLY A 112 -5.98 26.32 -1.89
C GLY A 112 -5.50 24.89 -1.62
N ARG A 113 -4.79 24.65 -0.54
CA ARG A 113 -4.25 23.32 -0.19
C ARG A 113 -5.22 22.50 0.64
N GLN A 114 -5.02 21.19 0.59
CA GLN A 114 -5.56 20.26 1.56
C GLN A 114 -4.45 19.31 1.99
N ILE A 115 -4.22 19.19 3.28
CA ILE A 115 -3.07 18.45 3.83
C ILE A 115 -3.53 17.63 5.03
N GLY A 116 -3.11 16.35 5.09
CA GLY A 116 -3.20 15.51 6.29
C GLY A 116 -1.80 15.17 6.77
N ILE A 117 -1.57 15.18 8.08
CA ILE A 117 -0.29 14.86 8.71
C ILE A 117 -0.53 13.97 9.92
N VAL A 118 0.33 12.95 10.07
CA VAL A 118 0.48 12.19 11.32
C VAL A 118 1.95 12.15 11.70
N ASP A 119 2.29 12.36 12.96
CA ASP A 119 3.66 12.18 13.47
C ASP A 119 3.87 10.77 14.08
N ALA A 120 5.13 10.39 14.30
CA ALA A 120 5.51 9.08 14.84
C ALA A 120 5.17 8.89 16.35
N ARG A 121 4.43 9.81 16.95
CA ARG A 121 3.89 9.73 18.33
C ARG A 121 2.36 9.64 18.32
N GLY A 122 1.75 9.61 17.12
CA GLY A 122 0.31 9.53 16.94
C GLY A 122 -0.41 10.90 17.00
N GLY A 123 0.33 12.01 17.04
CA GLY A 123 -0.24 13.34 16.82
C GLY A 123 -0.72 13.47 15.38
N SER A 124 -1.90 14.04 15.16
CA SER A 124 -2.51 14.18 13.84
C SER A 124 -3.04 15.58 13.59
N ALA A 125 -3.00 16.01 12.32
CA ALA A 125 -3.56 17.30 11.89
C ALA A 125 -4.12 17.17 10.47
N THR A 126 -5.23 17.86 10.20
CA THR A 126 -5.73 18.05 8.82
C THR A 126 -6.06 19.51 8.58
N TYR A 127 -5.83 19.97 7.37
CA TYR A 127 -6.18 21.31 6.90
C TYR A 127 -6.90 21.21 5.56
N THR A 128 -8.03 21.89 5.47
CA THR A 128 -8.78 22.09 4.22
C THR A 128 -8.91 23.59 4.00
N GLY A 129 -8.19 24.10 3.02
CA GLY A 129 -8.19 25.54 2.72
C GLY A 129 -9.53 26.03 2.17
N PRO A 130 -9.93 27.29 2.42
CA PRO A 130 -11.22 27.85 2.01
C PRO A 130 -11.42 27.92 0.49
N ARG A 131 -10.35 27.73 -0.29
CA ARG A 131 -10.41 27.64 -1.78
C ARG A 131 -10.42 26.18 -2.29
N ALA A 132 -10.52 25.21 -1.39
CA ALA A 132 -10.77 23.81 -1.78
C ALA A 132 -12.21 23.70 -2.32
N MET A 133 -12.38 22.92 -3.39
CA MET A 133 -13.68 22.82 -4.06
C MET A 133 -14.62 21.82 -3.35
N ASP A 134 -15.88 22.15 -3.28
CA ASP A 134 -16.95 21.47 -2.56
C ASP A 134 -17.36 20.10 -3.14
N TRP A 135 -17.76 19.17 -2.31
CA TRP A 135 -17.62 19.17 -0.85
C TRP A 135 -16.17 18.88 -0.46
N ALA A 136 -15.60 19.61 0.50
CA ALA A 136 -14.26 19.39 1.01
C ALA A 136 -14.25 19.47 2.55
N GLY A 137 -13.45 18.64 3.19
CA GLY A 137 -13.31 18.58 4.64
C GLY A 137 -12.36 17.50 5.12
N GLY A 138 -12.21 17.39 6.43
CA GLY A 138 -11.38 16.39 7.07
C GLY A 138 -11.81 16.09 8.50
N GLU A 139 -11.34 14.97 9.03
CA GLU A 139 -11.52 14.49 10.39
C GLU A 139 -10.20 13.97 10.93
N THR A 140 -9.89 14.23 12.19
CA THR A 140 -8.72 13.69 12.89
C THR A 140 -9.14 12.85 14.08
N GLY A 141 -8.30 11.88 14.40
CA GLY A 141 -8.39 11.10 15.64
C GLY A 141 -6.99 10.66 16.09
N PRO A 142 -6.89 9.92 17.20
CA PRO A 142 -5.61 9.41 17.67
C PRO A 142 -4.92 8.55 16.61
N GLY A 143 -3.78 9.01 16.13
CA GLY A 143 -2.98 8.31 15.13
C GLY A 143 -3.52 8.33 13.70
N TYR A 144 -4.49 9.19 13.34
CA TYR A 144 -4.93 9.31 11.94
C TYR A 144 -5.51 10.68 11.59
N ALA A 145 -5.48 11.02 10.31
CA ALA A 145 -6.25 12.09 9.72
C ALA A 145 -6.82 11.65 8.36
N CYS A 146 -8.12 11.87 8.17
CA CYS A 146 -8.85 11.64 6.94
C CYS A 146 -9.25 12.97 6.31
N GLN A 147 -9.10 13.14 5.01
CA GLN A 147 -9.47 14.35 4.29
C GLN A 147 -9.83 14.07 2.85
N GLY A 148 -10.61 14.98 2.27
CA GLY A 148 -10.93 14.93 0.85
C GLY A 148 -11.57 16.20 0.35
N ASN A 149 -11.58 16.36 -0.97
CA ASN A 149 -12.14 17.51 -1.68
C ASN A 149 -12.88 17.05 -2.93
N ILE A 150 -13.87 17.84 -3.38
CA ILE A 150 -14.79 17.51 -4.48
C ILE A 150 -15.47 16.13 -4.25
N LEU A 151 -15.81 15.85 -3.02
CA LEU A 151 -16.43 14.58 -2.62
C LEU A 151 -17.95 14.61 -2.78
N ALA A 152 -18.57 13.43 -2.81
CA ALA A 152 -20.02 13.27 -2.83
C ALA A 152 -20.70 13.95 -1.61
N GLY A 153 -20.02 14.01 -0.47
CA GLY A 153 -20.49 14.64 0.75
C GLY A 153 -19.64 14.30 1.98
N PRO A 154 -20.05 14.79 3.17
CA PRO A 154 -19.30 14.56 4.41
C PRO A 154 -19.22 13.08 4.83
N ALA A 155 -20.19 12.25 4.41
CA ALA A 155 -20.19 10.82 4.71
C ALA A 155 -18.93 10.11 4.20
N VAL A 156 -18.31 10.60 3.11
CA VAL A 156 -17.08 10.01 2.56
C VAL A 156 -15.95 10.02 3.59
N VAL A 157 -15.71 11.15 4.26
CA VAL A 157 -14.68 11.29 5.30
C VAL A 157 -15.09 10.56 6.58
N ALA A 158 -16.35 10.67 6.99
CA ALA A 158 -16.83 10.03 8.21
C ALA A 158 -16.77 8.48 8.13
N ASP A 159 -17.20 7.89 7.00
CA ASP A 159 -17.17 6.44 6.81
C ASP A 159 -15.73 5.93 6.66
N MET A 160 -14.84 6.72 6.02
CA MET A 160 -13.40 6.44 5.96
C MET A 160 -12.79 6.34 7.36
N ALA A 161 -13.03 7.34 8.21
CA ALA A 161 -12.52 7.38 9.58
C ALA A 161 -13.12 6.25 10.44
N LYS A 162 -14.42 5.98 10.30
CA LYS A 162 -15.10 4.88 10.99
C LYS A 162 -14.49 3.53 10.61
N ALA A 163 -14.38 3.23 9.31
CA ALA A 163 -13.82 1.97 8.83
C ALA A 163 -12.38 1.76 9.31
N PHE A 164 -11.56 2.81 9.30
CA PHE A 164 -10.19 2.75 9.83
C PHE A 164 -10.15 2.34 11.30
N ARG A 165 -11.03 2.87 12.14
CA ARG A 165 -11.09 2.55 13.58
C ARG A 165 -11.63 1.14 13.87
N GLU A 166 -12.59 0.67 13.07
CA GLU A 166 -13.28 -0.60 13.30
C GLU A 166 -12.57 -1.80 12.69
N THR A 167 -11.81 -1.60 11.60
CA THR A 167 -11.07 -2.68 10.94
C THR A 167 -9.89 -3.12 11.80
N LYS A 168 -9.72 -4.44 11.92
CA LYS A 168 -8.60 -5.07 12.62
C LYS A 168 -7.51 -5.49 11.64
N GLY A 169 -6.32 -5.74 12.16
CA GLY A 169 -5.18 -6.22 11.37
C GLY A 169 -4.15 -5.13 11.11
N GLU A 170 -3.35 -5.33 10.09
CA GLU A 170 -2.24 -4.47 9.72
C GLU A 170 -2.68 -3.07 9.29
N LEU A 171 -1.76 -2.11 9.40
CA LEU A 171 -2.04 -0.74 9.00
C LEU A 171 -2.53 -0.63 7.55
N ALA A 172 -1.91 -1.37 6.63
CA ALA A 172 -2.32 -1.41 5.22
C ALA A 172 -3.76 -1.89 5.04
N GLU A 173 -4.14 -2.96 5.74
CA GLU A 173 -5.50 -3.53 5.69
C GLU A 173 -6.54 -2.50 6.15
N ARG A 174 -6.28 -1.84 7.28
CA ARG A 174 -7.13 -0.79 7.86
C ARG A 174 -7.27 0.41 6.93
N MET A 175 -6.18 0.82 6.29
CA MET A 175 -6.18 1.97 5.37
C MET A 175 -6.87 1.67 4.04
N ILE A 176 -6.71 0.46 3.49
CA ILE A 176 -7.43 0.05 2.28
C ILE A 176 -8.93 -0.07 2.57
N ALA A 177 -9.32 -0.65 3.70
CA ALA A 177 -10.72 -0.71 4.13
C ALA A 177 -11.33 0.70 4.30
N ALA A 178 -10.56 1.67 4.77
CA ALA A 178 -10.97 3.07 4.85
C ALA A 178 -11.25 3.67 3.46
N LEU A 179 -10.38 3.41 2.45
CA LEU A 179 -10.63 3.84 1.08
C LEU A 179 -11.87 3.17 0.47
N GLU A 180 -12.08 1.89 0.74
CA GLU A 180 -13.26 1.14 0.28
C GLU A 180 -14.56 1.73 0.86
N ALA A 181 -14.57 2.06 2.15
CA ALA A 181 -15.71 2.70 2.81
C ALA A 181 -15.98 4.10 2.25
N ALA A 182 -14.92 4.91 2.06
CA ALA A 182 -15.02 6.22 1.42
C ALA A 182 -15.62 6.14 0.02
N GLN A 183 -15.18 5.17 -0.79
CA GLN A 183 -15.71 4.95 -2.14
C GLN A 183 -17.17 4.52 -2.11
N LYS A 184 -17.55 3.64 -1.16
CA LYS A 184 -18.94 3.20 -0.97
C LYS A 184 -19.86 4.36 -0.57
N ALA A 185 -19.36 5.34 0.20
CA ALA A 185 -20.08 6.56 0.57
C ALA A 185 -20.18 7.60 -0.57
N GLY A 186 -19.73 7.26 -1.78
CA GLY A 186 -19.81 8.08 -2.99
C GLY A 186 -18.48 8.61 -3.51
N GLY A 187 -17.42 8.63 -2.69
CA GLY A 187 -16.05 8.98 -3.10
C GLY A 187 -15.92 10.34 -3.80
N ASP A 188 -15.06 10.37 -4.79
CA ASP A 188 -14.82 11.49 -5.71
C ASP A 188 -15.99 11.68 -6.68
N LYS A 189 -16.65 12.87 -6.69
CA LYS A 189 -17.79 13.17 -7.57
C LYS A 189 -17.51 12.97 -9.06
N ARG A 190 -16.27 13.06 -9.47
CA ARG A 190 -15.85 12.90 -10.87
C ARG A 190 -15.63 11.42 -11.25
N GLY A 191 -15.59 10.52 -10.27
CA GLY A 191 -15.33 9.09 -10.43
C GLY A 191 -13.96 8.66 -9.93
N GLN A 192 -13.41 7.60 -10.51
CA GLN A 192 -12.19 6.94 -10.06
C GLN A 192 -11.16 6.89 -11.19
N GLN A 193 -9.85 6.88 -10.85
CA GLN A 193 -8.80 6.68 -11.85
C GLN A 193 -7.55 6.02 -11.26
N SER A 194 -7.02 6.49 -10.13
CA SER A 194 -5.82 5.92 -9.53
C SER A 194 -5.96 5.78 -8.01
N ALA A 195 -5.17 4.90 -7.41
CA ALA A 195 -5.04 4.74 -5.98
C ALA A 195 -3.62 4.34 -5.60
N ALA A 196 -3.20 4.67 -4.39
CA ALA A 196 -1.89 4.27 -3.90
C ALA A 196 -1.91 4.10 -2.38
N ILE A 197 -0.97 3.29 -1.89
CA ILE A 197 -0.62 3.17 -0.48
C ILE A 197 0.89 3.20 -0.32
N LEU A 198 1.36 3.98 0.65
CA LEU A 198 2.76 4.06 1.07
C LEU A 198 2.81 3.88 2.58
N ILE A 199 3.54 2.89 3.07
CA ILE A 199 3.79 2.68 4.50
C ILE A 199 5.30 2.58 4.73
N ALA A 200 5.80 3.33 5.68
CA ALA A 200 7.15 3.21 6.19
C ALA A 200 7.13 2.58 7.58
N ARG A 201 8.07 1.68 7.83
CA ARG A 201 8.25 0.97 9.11
C ARG A 201 9.73 0.96 9.48
N PRO A 202 10.13 1.29 10.74
CA PRO A 202 11.52 1.26 11.14
C PRO A 202 12.15 -0.12 10.90
N SER A 203 13.25 -0.17 10.14
CA SER A 203 14.02 -1.39 9.96
C SER A 203 14.74 -1.77 11.24
N ARG A 204 14.79 -3.09 11.54
CA ARG A 204 15.53 -3.64 12.67
C ARG A 204 16.76 -4.43 12.26
N THR A 205 16.81 -4.83 11.00
CA THR A 205 17.91 -5.65 10.48
C THR A 205 18.96 -4.83 9.75
N ASN A 206 18.54 -3.75 9.08
CA ASN A 206 19.42 -2.81 8.41
C ASN A 206 18.76 -1.42 8.40
N PRO A 207 19.05 -0.55 9.40
CA PRO A 207 18.40 0.76 9.51
C PRO A 207 18.74 1.73 8.37
N GLU A 208 19.77 1.47 7.57
CA GLU A 208 20.11 2.25 6.38
C GLU A 208 19.39 1.75 5.13
N TYR A 209 18.84 0.55 5.18
CA TYR A 209 18.10 -0.03 4.07
C TYR A 209 16.68 0.52 4.03
N ASN A 210 16.12 0.54 2.85
CA ASN A 210 14.82 1.07 2.52
C ASN A 210 13.73 0.73 3.57
N GLU A 211 13.27 1.73 4.31
CA GLU A 211 12.19 1.63 5.29
C GLU A 211 10.78 1.69 4.66
N ARG A 212 10.68 1.64 3.34
CA ARG A 212 9.43 1.50 2.61
C ARG A 212 8.90 0.08 2.78
N TYR A 213 8.03 -0.09 3.76
CA TYR A 213 7.47 -1.38 4.12
C TYR A 213 6.41 -1.86 3.11
N VAL A 214 5.54 -0.95 2.70
CA VAL A 214 4.55 -1.15 1.63
C VAL A 214 4.56 0.06 0.72
N GLU A 215 4.70 -0.17 -0.59
CA GLU A 215 4.52 0.86 -1.61
C GLU A 215 3.85 0.25 -2.83
N LEU A 216 2.54 0.51 -2.99
CA LEU A 216 1.74 -0.04 -4.07
C LEU A 216 0.98 1.08 -4.77
N HIS A 217 1.03 1.07 -6.10
CA HIS A 217 0.42 2.07 -6.95
C HIS A 217 -0.47 1.42 -8.00
N VAL A 218 -1.64 2.01 -8.21
CA VAL A 218 -2.53 1.76 -9.33
C VAL A 218 -2.67 3.07 -10.09
N GLU A 219 -1.94 3.22 -11.16
CA GLU A 219 -1.75 4.49 -11.86
C GLU A 219 -2.96 4.91 -12.68
N ASP A 220 -3.64 3.95 -13.31
CA ASP A 220 -4.83 4.17 -14.12
C ASP A 220 -5.70 2.92 -14.18
N HIS A 221 -6.88 2.96 -13.55
CA HIS A 221 -7.83 1.85 -13.54
C HIS A 221 -9.27 2.35 -13.32
N LYS A 222 -10.26 1.65 -13.86
CA LYS A 222 -11.68 2.01 -13.68
C LYS A 222 -12.16 1.85 -12.23
N THR A 223 -11.57 0.93 -11.47
CA THR A 223 -11.86 0.64 -10.07
C THR A 223 -10.55 0.50 -9.28
N PRO A 224 -9.80 1.62 -9.08
CA PRO A 224 -8.42 1.57 -8.62
C PRO A 224 -8.28 1.04 -7.18
N ILE A 225 -9.24 1.28 -6.30
CA ILE A 225 -9.20 0.76 -4.93
C ILE A 225 -9.36 -0.77 -4.94
N LYS A 226 -10.26 -1.30 -5.78
CA LYS A 226 -10.43 -2.75 -5.92
C LYS A 226 -9.17 -3.40 -6.49
N GLU A 227 -8.51 -2.75 -7.44
CA GLU A 227 -7.24 -3.21 -7.99
C GLU A 227 -6.11 -3.08 -6.97
N LEU A 228 -6.05 -2.01 -6.18
CA LEU A 228 -5.10 -1.86 -5.07
C LEU A 228 -5.27 -2.98 -4.03
N ARG A 229 -6.51 -3.37 -3.71
CA ARG A 229 -6.81 -4.52 -2.84
C ARG A 229 -6.23 -5.81 -3.42
N ARG A 230 -6.42 -6.07 -4.70
CA ARG A 230 -5.87 -7.26 -5.38
C ARG A 230 -4.34 -7.27 -5.36
N VAL A 231 -3.72 -6.14 -5.66
CA VAL A 231 -2.24 -6.02 -5.64
C VAL A 231 -1.70 -6.18 -4.20
N TRP A 232 -2.40 -5.65 -3.20
CA TRP A 232 -2.08 -5.86 -1.79
C TRP A 232 -2.10 -7.34 -1.40
N GLU A 233 -3.11 -8.08 -1.84
CA GLU A 233 -3.22 -9.53 -1.57
C GLU A 233 -2.05 -10.32 -2.16
N ILE A 234 -1.61 -9.97 -3.36
CA ILE A 234 -0.41 -10.53 -3.98
C ILE A 234 0.85 -10.17 -3.18
N PHE A 235 1.00 -8.89 -2.83
CA PHE A 235 2.15 -8.38 -2.09
C PHE A 235 2.36 -9.09 -0.74
N GLN A 236 1.28 -9.42 -0.04
CA GLN A 236 1.34 -10.17 1.22
C GLN A 236 2.03 -11.53 1.04
N GLY A 237 1.72 -12.28 -0.04
CA GLY A 237 2.31 -13.58 -0.31
C GLY A 237 3.77 -13.52 -0.73
N PHE A 238 4.15 -12.51 -1.54
CA PHE A 238 5.50 -12.43 -2.10
C PHE A 238 6.53 -11.73 -1.19
N HIS A 239 6.10 -10.69 -0.47
CA HIS A 239 7.05 -9.81 0.22
C HIS A 239 6.81 -9.73 1.73
N LEU A 240 5.55 -9.64 2.14
CA LEU A 240 5.23 -9.29 3.52
C LEU A 240 5.46 -10.45 4.48
N ALA A 241 5.19 -11.68 4.05
CA ALA A 241 5.44 -12.85 4.87
C ALA A 241 6.93 -12.95 5.26
N GLY A 242 7.84 -12.76 4.29
CA GLY A 242 9.28 -12.72 4.56
C GLY A 242 9.70 -11.54 5.45
N ALA A 243 9.10 -10.37 5.25
CA ALA A 243 9.36 -9.21 6.10
C ALA A 243 8.97 -9.47 7.57
N HIS A 244 7.78 -10.03 7.82
CA HIS A 244 7.34 -10.42 9.17
C HIS A 244 8.31 -11.40 9.83
N LEU A 245 8.77 -12.43 9.08
CA LEU A 245 9.72 -13.40 9.63
C LEU A 245 11.08 -12.76 9.96
N ASN A 246 11.54 -11.79 9.17
CA ASN A 246 12.75 -11.02 9.48
C ASN A 246 12.57 -10.17 10.75
N TYR A 247 11.40 -9.52 10.92
CA TYR A 247 11.09 -8.80 12.17
C TYR A 247 10.98 -9.77 13.36
N ALA A 248 10.37 -10.93 13.18
CA ALA A 248 10.30 -11.95 14.23
C ALA A 248 11.68 -12.39 14.70
N ALA A 249 12.59 -12.69 13.77
CA ALA A 249 13.98 -13.04 14.08
C ALA A 249 14.73 -11.91 14.81
N ALA A 250 14.54 -10.66 14.39
CA ALA A 250 15.16 -9.51 15.05
C ALA A 250 14.63 -9.32 16.49
N PHE A 251 13.31 -9.41 16.69
CA PHE A 251 12.71 -9.34 18.02
C PHE A 251 13.15 -10.49 18.94
N GLU A 252 13.31 -11.67 18.39
CA GLU A 252 13.81 -12.83 19.14
C GLU A 252 15.26 -12.61 19.60
N ALA A 253 16.12 -12.07 18.73
CA ALA A 253 17.49 -11.69 19.06
C ALA A 253 17.55 -10.59 20.13
N GLU A 254 16.57 -9.70 20.20
CA GLU A 254 16.40 -8.68 21.25
C GLU A 254 15.78 -9.24 22.56
N GLY A 255 15.43 -10.53 22.62
CA GLY A 255 14.75 -11.15 23.75
C GLY A 255 13.25 -10.79 23.88
N ARG A 256 12.66 -10.18 22.88
CA ARG A 256 11.26 -9.72 22.83
C ARG A 256 10.37 -10.78 22.15
N LYS A 257 10.22 -11.89 22.84
CA LYS A 257 9.52 -13.05 22.30
C LYS A 257 8.05 -12.77 21.95
N ASP A 258 7.37 -11.97 22.75
CA ASP A 258 5.98 -11.53 22.53
C ASP A 258 5.78 -10.86 21.17
N LEU A 259 6.71 -10.00 20.77
CA LEU A 259 6.68 -9.35 19.48
C LEU A 259 7.08 -10.29 18.33
N ALA A 260 8.06 -11.16 18.55
CA ALA A 260 8.44 -12.18 17.58
C ALA A 260 7.26 -13.10 17.26
N ASP A 261 6.55 -13.57 18.29
CA ASP A 261 5.38 -14.41 18.13
C ASP A 261 4.22 -13.67 17.44
N ALA A 262 4.03 -12.38 17.73
CA ALA A 262 3.04 -11.55 17.05
C ALA A 262 3.34 -11.40 15.55
N GLU A 263 4.61 -11.24 15.16
CA GLU A 263 5.00 -11.19 13.74
C GLU A 263 4.75 -12.53 13.03
N ARG A 264 5.12 -13.66 13.65
CA ARG A 264 4.82 -15.00 13.12
C ARG A 264 3.32 -15.24 12.98
N GLN A 265 2.53 -14.81 13.97
CA GLN A 265 1.08 -14.91 13.94
C GLN A 265 0.46 -14.20 12.75
N ARG A 266 0.96 -13.01 12.37
CA ARG A 266 0.50 -12.25 11.18
C ARG A 266 0.66 -13.03 9.89
N VAL A 267 1.79 -13.75 9.73
CA VAL A 267 2.00 -14.61 8.55
C VAL A 267 0.92 -15.70 8.48
N GLY A 268 0.67 -16.37 9.60
CA GLY A 268 -0.36 -17.42 9.68
C GLY A 268 -1.78 -16.89 9.44
N GLU A 269 -2.12 -15.74 9.98
CA GLU A 269 -3.42 -15.09 9.75
C GLU A 269 -3.60 -14.69 8.29
N THR A 270 -2.53 -14.23 7.63
CA THR A 270 -2.55 -13.90 6.19
C THR A 270 -2.81 -15.15 5.37
N LEU A 271 -2.15 -16.28 5.70
CA LEU A 271 -2.42 -17.57 5.07
C LEU A 271 -3.87 -18.02 5.28
N GLN A 272 -4.40 -17.93 6.51
CA GLN A 272 -5.79 -18.28 6.81
C GLN A 272 -6.78 -17.42 6.03
N ARG A 273 -6.56 -16.10 5.94
CA ARG A 273 -7.39 -15.20 5.12
C ARG A 273 -7.36 -15.57 3.64
N ALA A 274 -6.17 -15.88 3.09
CA ALA A 274 -6.02 -16.32 1.71
C ALA A 274 -6.81 -17.62 1.43
N LEU A 275 -6.73 -18.58 2.32
CA LEU A 275 -7.48 -19.83 2.22
C LEU A 275 -9.00 -19.61 2.33
N ALA A 276 -9.44 -18.75 3.25
CA ALA A 276 -10.86 -18.47 3.51
C ALA A 276 -11.55 -17.74 2.34
N ARG A 277 -10.84 -16.80 1.68
CA ARG A 277 -11.37 -16.11 0.48
C ARG A 277 -11.30 -16.95 -0.80
N GLY A 278 -10.75 -18.16 -0.72
CA GLY A 278 -10.62 -19.06 -1.88
C GLY A 278 -9.55 -18.61 -2.86
N GLU A 279 -8.41 -18.14 -2.37
CA GLU A 279 -7.26 -17.75 -3.20
C GLU A 279 -6.92 -18.83 -4.22
N LYS A 280 -6.67 -18.42 -5.45
CA LYS A 280 -6.40 -19.30 -6.60
C LYS A 280 -5.04 -19.06 -7.25
N ASP A 281 -4.38 -17.94 -6.94
CA ASP A 281 -3.05 -17.67 -7.47
C ASP A 281 -2.03 -18.66 -6.83
N PRO A 282 -1.44 -19.56 -7.61
CA PRO A 282 -0.53 -20.57 -7.06
C PRO A 282 0.72 -19.95 -6.46
N SER A 283 1.17 -18.80 -6.95
CA SER A 283 2.36 -18.12 -6.45
C SER A 283 2.11 -17.49 -5.08
N VAL A 284 0.94 -16.88 -4.86
CA VAL A 284 0.53 -16.35 -3.55
C VAL A 284 0.40 -17.47 -2.52
N LEU A 285 -0.28 -18.55 -2.89
CA LEU A 285 -0.45 -19.73 -2.02
C LEU A 285 0.89 -20.37 -1.67
N ASN A 286 1.77 -20.53 -2.66
CA ASN A 286 3.11 -21.07 -2.50
C ASN A 286 3.96 -20.24 -1.54
N GLY A 287 4.03 -18.92 -1.76
CA GLY A 287 4.83 -18.02 -0.93
C GLY A 287 4.41 -18.04 0.54
N LEU A 288 3.09 -18.01 0.80
CA LEU A 288 2.55 -18.10 2.18
C LEU A 288 2.76 -19.49 2.80
N ALA A 289 2.58 -20.56 2.02
CA ALA A 289 2.80 -21.93 2.49
C ALA A 289 4.27 -22.17 2.85
N TRP A 290 5.20 -21.70 2.00
CA TRP A 290 6.64 -21.78 2.25
C TRP A 290 7.03 -21.02 3.52
N ALA A 291 6.55 -19.77 3.67
CA ALA A 291 6.83 -18.96 4.85
C ALA A 291 6.36 -19.64 6.14
N CYS A 292 5.20 -20.29 6.13
CA CYS A 292 4.69 -21.01 7.27
C CYS A 292 5.46 -22.33 7.52
N ALA A 293 5.66 -23.14 6.48
CA ALA A 293 6.29 -24.45 6.60
C ALA A 293 7.76 -24.35 7.06
N SER A 294 8.55 -23.45 6.44
CA SER A 294 9.96 -23.25 6.79
C SER A 294 10.21 -22.68 8.19
N ASN A 295 9.17 -22.17 8.86
CA ASN A 295 9.23 -21.62 10.21
C ASN A 295 8.39 -22.39 11.24
N ASP A 296 7.93 -23.60 10.91
CA ASP A 296 7.15 -24.49 11.78
C ASP A 296 5.87 -23.85 12.36
N ILE A 297 5.22 -22.96 11.59
CA ILE A 297 4.00 -22.28 12.00
C ILE A 297 2.84 -22.64 11.08
N PHE A 298 1.62 -22.77 11.61
CA PHE A 298 0.39 -23.02 10.84
C PHE A 298 0.50 -24.17 9.83
N LEU A 299 1.22 -25.24 10.21
CA LEU A 299 1.56 -26.36 9.32
C LEU A 299 0.36 -27.02 8.62
N PRO A 300 -0.80 -27.26 9.30
CA PRO A 300 -1.98 -27.79 8.60
C PRO A 300 -2.47 -26.88 7.46
N GLN A 301 -2.46 -25.57 7.68
CA GLN A 301 -2.84 -24.57 6.67
C GLN A 301 -1.80 -24.46 5.57
N ALA A 302 -0.51 -24.56 5.90
CA ALA A 302 0.57 -24.59 4.94
C ALA A 302 0.44 -25.76 3.96
N VAL A 303 0.16 -26.97 4.48
CA VAL A 303 -0.12 -28.15 3.63
C VAL A 303 -1.33 -27.90 2.75
N GLN A 304 -2.42 -27.35 3.28
CA GLN A 304 -3.62 -27.06 2.49
C GLN A 304 -3.35 -26.05 1.37
N ALA A 305 -2.61 -24.99 1.64
CA ALA A 305 -2.28 -23.97 0.65
C ALA A 305 -1.34 -24.49 -0.42
N ALA A 306 -0.26 -25.21 -0.01
CA ALA A 306 0.68 -25.82 -0.94
C ALA A 306 -0.02 -26.86 -1.85
N GLN A 307 -0.95 -27.65 -1.31
CA GLN A 307 -1.73 -28.59 -2.13
C GLN A 307 -2.59 -27.84 -3.15
N ARG A 308 -3.29 -26.76 -2.77
CA ARG A 308 -4.06 -25.96 -3.73
C ARG A 308 -3.15 -25.33 -4.81
N ALA A 309 -1.95 -24.90 -4.45
CA ALA A 309 -0.98 -24.38 -5.40
C ALA A 309 -0.55 -25.47 -6.41
N VAL A 310 -0.26 -26.70 -5.94
CA VAL A 310 0.05 -27.85 -6.79
C VAL A 310 -1.14 -28.22 -7.70
N ASP A 311 -2.37 -28.16 -7.19
CA ASP A 311 -3.56 -28.45 -8.00
C ASP A 311 -3.73 -27.44 -9.15
N ALA A 312 -3.33 -26.16 -8.94
CA ALA A 312 -3.38 -25.11 -9.95
C ALA A 312 -2.19 -25.17 -10.94
N ASP A 313 -0.99 -25.54 -10.47
CA ASP A 313 0.23 -25.69 -11.32
C ASP A 313 1.00 -26.98 -10.96
N PRO A 314 0.54 -28.15 -11.45
CA PRO A 314 1.02 -29.44 -10.99
C PRO A 314 2.41 -29.83 -11.49
N ARG A 315 3.04 -29.03 -12.35
CA ARG A 315 4.39 -29.29 -12.87
C ARG A 315 5.45 -28.31 -12.37
N ASN A 316 5.08 -27.36 -11.56
CA ASN A 316 5.98 -26.39 -10.98
C ASN A 316 6.79 -27.04 -9.85
N VAL A 317 8.09 -27.15 -10.03
CA VAL A 317 8.99 -27.85 -9.09
C VAL A 317 9.13 -27.12 -7.77
N ASP A 318 9.10 -25.79 -7.77
CA ASP A 318 9.19 -24.97 -6.56
C ASP A 318 7.93 -25.11 -5.67
N ILE A 319 6.77 -25.25 -6.31
CA ILE A 319 5.50 -25.49 -5.60
C ILE A 319 5.45 -26.91 -5.03
N LEU A 320 5.99 -27.89 -5.76
CA LEU A 320 6.10 -29.28 -5.27
C LEU A 320 7.06 -29.37 -4.08
N ASP A 321 8.24 -28.71 -4.13
CA ASP A 321 9.18 -28.63 -3.01
C ASP A 321 8.51 -28.01 -1.77
N THR A 322 7.75 -26.92 -1.93
CA THR A 322 6.98 -26.32 -0.84
C THR A 322 5.98 -27.29 -0.22
N LEU A 323 5.26 -28.07 -1.03
CA LEU A 323 4.32 -29.07 -0.51
C LEU A 323 5.06 -30.19 0.22
N ALA A 324 6.21 -30.63 -0.32
CA ALA A 324 7.04 -31.64 0.31
C ALA A 324 7.58 -31.16 1.67
N GLU A 325 8.09 -29.92 1.75
CA GLU A 325 8.53 -29.29 2.99
C GLU A 325 7.39 -29.21 4.02
N ALA A 326 6.21 -28.74 3.60
CA ALA A 326 5.05 -28.64 4.49
C ALA A 326 4.63 -29.99 5.05
N HIS A 327 4.66 -31.07 4.26
CA HIS A 327 4.42 -32.44 4.72
C HIS A 327 5.51 -32.90 5.69
N PHE A 328 6.78 -32.65 5.36
CA PHE A 328 7.90 -33.06 6.22
C PHE A 328 7.82 -32.42 7.59
N ARG A 329 7.61 -31.10 7.65
CA ARG A 329 7.46 -30.35 8.90
C ARG A 329 6.22 -30.77 9.68
N SER A 330 5.18 -31.23 9.01
CA SER A 330 3.98 -31.80 9.63
C SER A 330 4.17 -33.26 10.12
N GLY A 331 5.38 -33.82 10.05
CA GLY A 331 5.70 -35.19 10.47
C GLY A 331 5.33 -36.27 9.45
N ASN A 332 4.92 -35.91 8.23
CA ASN A 332 4.56 -36.87 7.18
C ASN A 332 5.71 -37.06 6.17
N ALA A 333 6.80 -37.67 6.63
CA ALA A 333 7.98 -37.90 5.80
C ALA A 333 7.69 -38.78 4.56
N VAL A 334 6.76 -39.72 4.64
CA VAL A 334 6.38 -40.57 3.50
C VAL A 334 5.82 -39.73 2.34
N LYS A 335 4.89 -38.83 2.67
CA LYS A 335 4.29 -37.94 1.66
C LYS A 335 5.30 -36.91 1.14
N ALA A 336 6.16 -36.38 2.01
CA ALA A 336 7.24 -35.49 1.60
C ALA A 336 8.18 -36.13 0.57
N ILE A 337 8.62 -37.37 0.82
CA ILE A 337 9.46 -38.12 -0.11
C ILE A 337 8.75 -38.36 -1.45
N GLU A 338 7.47 -38.74 -1.44
CA GLU A 338 6.68 -38.94 -2.65
C GLU A 338 6.63 -37.69 -3.53
N VAL A 339 6.27 -36.53 -2.90
CA VAL A 339 6.11 -35.25 -3.61
C VAL A 339 7.45 -34.74 -4.12
N GLU A 340 8.50 -34.78 -3.30
CA GLU A 340 9.84 -34.33 -3.69
C GLU A 340 10.45 -35.21 -4.79
N SER A 341 10.24 -36.53 -4.76
CA SER A 341 10.66 -37.41 -5.82
C SER A 341 10.01 -37.06 -7.16
N ARG A 342 8.77 -36.61 -7.15
CA ARG A 342 8.06 -36.08 -8.32
C ARG A 342 8.71 -34.78 -8.82
N ALA A 343 9.06 -33.85 -7.93
CA ALA A 343 9.75 -32.60 -8.27
C ALA A 343 11.10 -32.90 -8.97
N VAL A 344 11.93 -33.76 -8.37
CA VAL A 344 13.21 -34.23 -8.97
C VAL A 344 13.01 -34.87 -10.35
N THR A 345 11.97 -35.66 -10.52
CA THR A 345 11.66 -36.32 -11.81
C THR A 345 11.29 -35.29 -12.87
N ILE A 346 10.45 -34.30 -12.55
CA ILE A 346 10.03 -33.25 -13.48
C ILE A 346 11.22 -32.37 -13.88
N ASP A 347 12.10 -32.05 -12.93
CA ASP A 347 13.33 -31.28 -13.14
C ASP A 347 14.37 -32.05 -14.00
N GLY A 348 14.19 -33.36 -14.15
CA GLY A 348 15.15 -34.26 -14.85
C GLY A 348 16.43 -34.46 -14.03
N GLY A 349 16.38 -34.24 -12.73
CA GLY A 349 17.50 -34.40 -11.81
C GLY A 349 18.62 -33.38 -11.99
N LYS A 350 18.34 -32.20 -12.51
CA LYS A 350 19.32 -31.13 -12.73
C LYS A 350 19.61 -30.34 -11.43
N SER A 351 18.58 -30.07 -10.64
CA SER A 351 18.72 -29.32 -9.41
C SER A 351 19.37 -30.14 -8.31
N GLN A 352 20.53 -29.70 -7.84
CA GLN A 352 21.19 -30.30 -6.68
C GLN A 352 20.39 -30.02 -5.41
N TYR A 353 19.78 -28.84 -5.29
CA TYR A 353 18.93 -28.47 -4.17
C TYR A 353 17.78 -29.47 -3.94
N LEU A 354 16.99 -29.82 -4.98
CA LEU A 354 15.90 -30.78 -4.83
C LEU A 354 16.41 -32.18 -4.43
N LYS A 355 17.59 -32.61 -4.91
CA LYS A 355 18.20 -33.88 -4.48
C LYS A 355 18.60 -33.86 -3.01
N ASP A 356 19.14 -32.73 -2.55
CA ASP A 356 19.54 -32.56 -1.14
C ASP A 356 18.31 -32.55 -0.24
N GLN A 357 17.22 -31.89 -0.64
CA GLN A 357 15.94 -31.95 0.06
C GLN A 357 15.40 -33.38 0.14
N LEU A 358 15.36 -34.09 -0.96
CA LEU A 358 14.92 -35.48 -0.99
C LEU A 358 15.76 -36.37 -0.04
N THR A 359 17.08 -36.13 -0.04
CA THR A 359 18.01 -36.86 0.87
C THR A 359 17.71 -36.54 2.33
N ARG A 360 17.47 -35.28 2.66
CA ARG A 360 17.06 -34.82 4.01
C ARG A 360 15.76 -35.49 4.46
N PHE A 361 14.76 -35.53 3.60
CA PHE A 361 13.46 -36.15 3.92
C PHE A 361 13.59 -37.65 4.16
N ARG A 362 14.49 -38.35 3.46
CA ARG A 362 14.78 -39.78 3.65
C ARG A 362 15.58 -40.05 4.94
N GLY A 363 16.41 -39.10 5.37
CA GLY A 363 17.21 -39.22 6.58
C GLY A 363 16.44 -38.92 7.88
N GLY A 364 15.22 -38.36 7.81
CA GLY A 364 14.34 -38.14 8.96
C GLY A 364 14.83 -37.09 9.98
N LYS A 365 15.73 -36.19 9.58
CA LYS A 365 16.26 -35.14 10.45
C LYS A 365 16.08 -33.75 9.84
#